data_2ff4cf158c4958da0cdeb2deb968a002
#
_entry.id   2ff4cf158c4958da0cdeb2deb968a002
#
_cell.length_a   1.000
_cell.length_b   1.000
_cell.length_c   1.000
_cell.angle_alpha   90.00
_cell.angle_beta   90.00
_cell.angle_gamma   90.00
#
_symmetry.space_group_name_H-M   'P 1'
#
loop_
_entity.id
_entity.type
_entity.pdbx_description
1 polymer ?
#
loop_
_entity_poly.entity_id
_entity_poly.type
_entity_poly.pdbx_seq_one_letter_code
_entity_poly.pdbx_strand_id
1 'polypeptide(L)'
;MKLIKILFIWIVLLYCFIPNSIQAKTFDFSDWGVLLEKHVRPNHIDGVLFNGVDYSGLRIDGTFSKLVNNLALYSPESLKSHEEKLAFWINVYNVFAVKIVTDNYPVQSIKDVGGLFKSVWKIKAGVVGGMEYSLNEIEHQILRKMRDPRIHAAIVCASISCPDLSKDVFNSKDINKQLDSKVKIFLANPEKGMKIDPHGKRIFLSLIFDWFEEDFKISGGVL
;
A
#
# COMPACT_ATOMS: atom_id res chain seq x y z
N MET A 1 -60.14 8.81 -61.84
CA MET A 1 -59.25 7.94 -61.03
C MET A 1 -58.10 8.79 -60.45
N LYS A 2 -58.15 9.10 -59.15
CA LYS A 2 -57.07 9.88 -58.50
C LYS A 2 -56.17 8.89 -57.75
N LEU A 3 -54.89 8.81 -58.16
CA LEU A 3 -53.89 8.04 -57.45
C LEU A 3 -53.48 8.82 -56.15
N ILE A 4 -53.68 8.21 -54.97
CA ILE A 4 -53.19 8.70 -53.72
C ILE A 4 -51.79 8.09 -53.54
N LYS A 5 -50.75 8.95 -53.54
CA LYS A 5 -49.38 8.55 -53.20
C LYS A 5 -49.29 8.54 -51.70
N ILE A 6 -49.13 7.35 -51.10
CA ILE A 6 -48.85 7.19 -49.67
C ILE A 6 -47.35 7.37 -49.46
N LEU A 7 -46.98 8.45 -48.75
CA LEU A 7 -45.59 8.76 -48.38
C LEU A 7 -45.28 8.03 -47.07
N PHE A 8 -44.46 6.96 -47.14
CA PHE A 8 -43.96 6.28 -45.97
C PHE A 8 -42.80 7.09 -45.37
N ILE A 9 -43.05 7.77 -44.23
CA ILE A 9 -42.01 8.45 -43.44
C ILE A 9 -41.38 7.41 -42.54
N TRP A 10 -40.14 7.00 -42.85
CA TRP A 10 -39.30 6.21 -41.94
C TRP A 10 -38.73 7.13 -40.86
N ILE A 11 -39.27 7.08 -39.63
CA ILE A 11 -38.65 7.69 -38.48
C ILE A 11 -37.53 6.76 -37.99
N VAL A 12 -36.30 7.07 -38.36
CA VAL A 12 -35.11 6.42 -37.80
C VAL A 12 -34.90 7.01 -36.41
N LEU A 13 -35.33 6.29 -35.39
CA LEU A 13 -34.97 6.57 -33.97
C LEU A 13 -33.47 6.30 -33.81
N LEU A 14 -32.66 7.37 -33.90
CA LEU A 14 -31.26 7.33 -33.52
C LEU A 14 -31.21 7.22 -31.97
N TYR A 15 -31.12 5.99 -31.46
CA TYR A 15 -30.74 5.76 -30.07
C TYR A 15 -29.31 6.26 -29.90
N CYS A 16 -29.13 7.50 -29.42
CA CYS A 16 -27.84 7.95 -28.89
C CYS A 16 -27.53 7.09 -27.70
N PHE A 17 -26.74 6.02 -27.92
CA PHE A 17 -26.02 5.37 -26.86
C PHE A 17 -25.04 6.41 -26.29
N ILE A 18 -25.46 7.14 -25.25
CA ILE A 18 -24.55 7.88 -24.37
C ILE A 18 -23.81 6.77 -23.60
N PRO A 19 -22.52 6.52 -23.85
CA PRO A 19 -21.79 5.63 -22.97
C PRO A 19 -21.81 6.27 -21.59
N ASN A 20 -22.59 5.70 -20.66
CA ASN A 20 -22.38 5.96 -19.26
C ASN A 20 -20.91 5.61 -18.99
N SER A 21 -20.03 6.59 -18.99
CA SER A 21 -18.71 6.44 -18.44
C SER A 21 -18.92 6.16 -16.94
N ILE A 22 -19.01 4.87 -16.60
CA ILE A 22 -18.87 4.41 -15.22
C ILE A 22 -17.48 4.90 -14.84
N GLN A 23 -17.44 6.05 -14.17
CA GLN A 23 -16.20 6.59 -13.61
C GLN A 23 -15.73 5.53 -12.63
N ALA A 24 -14.65 4.85 -12.99
CA ALA A 24 -14.08 3.80 -12.20
C ALA A 24 -13.81 4.37 -10.79
N LYS A 25 -14.57 3.89 -9.81
CA LYS A 25 -14.49 4.38 -8.44
C LYS A 25 -13.18 3.87 -7.84
N THR A 26 -12.31 4.77 -7.40
CA THR A 26 -11.14 4.40 -6.62
C THR A 26 -11.57 3.66 -5.36
N PHE A 27 -10.74 2.73 -4.88
CA PHE A 27 -11.04 2.00 -3.63
C PHE A 27 -11.11 2.97 -2.46
N ASP A 28 -12.14 2.82 -1.64
CA ASP A 28 -12.32 3.64 -0.44
C ASP A 28 -11.57 3.01 0.75
N PHE A 29 -10.47 3.64 1.14
CA PHE A 29 -9.69 3.27 2.31
C PHE A 29 -10.10 3.97 3.61
N SER A 30 -11.30 4.55 3.71
CA SER A 30 -11.78 5.23 4.93
C SER A 30 -11.78 4.30 6.14
N ASP A 31 -12.22 3.04 5.97
CA ASP A 31 -12.16 2.02 7.02
C ASP A 31 -10.71 1.80 7.50
N TRP A 32 -9.71 1.84 6.59
CA TRP A 32 -8.29 1.74 6.95
C TRP A 32 -7.83 2.95 7.77
N GLY A 33 -8.23 4.15 7.40
CA GLY A 33 -7.94 5.39 8.15
C GLY A 33 -8.45 5.32 9.60
N VAL A 34 -9.69 4.88 9.79
CA VAL A 34 -10.29 4.68 11.13
C VAL A 34 -9.49 3.65 11.94
N LEU A 35 -9.07 2.54 11.31
CA LEU A 35 -8.29 1.50 11.98
C LEU A 35 -6.88 1.99 12.37
N LEU A 36 -6.22 2.76 11.50
CA LEU A 36 -4.93 3.36 11.79
C LEU A 36 -5.02 4.34 12.96
N GLU A 37 -6.04 5.20 12.98
CA GLU A 37 -6.29 6.11 14.09
C GLU A 37 -6.57 5.36 15.40
N LYS A 38 -7.33 4.29 15.36
CA LYS A 38 -7.73 3.50 16.53
C LYS A 38 -6.61 2.64 17.12
N HIS A 39 -5.81 1.98 16.26
CA HIS A 39 -4.90 0.90 16.66
C HIS A 39 -3.41 1.22 16.49
N VAL A 40 -3.03 2.41 15.97
CA VAL A 40 -1.63 2.78 15.81
C VAL A 40 -1.27 3.92 16.75
N ARG A 41 -0.30 3.70 17.64
CA ARG A 41 0.13 4.68 18.64
C ARG A 41 1.65 4.79 18.68
N PRO A 42 2.19 5.99 18.97
CA PRO A 42 3.60 6.12 19.30
C PRO A 42 3.96 5.18 20.46
N ASN A 43 5.07 4.49 20.32
CA ASN A 43 5.62 3.57 21.30
C ASN A 43 7.14 3.68 21.33
N HIS A 44 7.77 3.15 22.38
CA HIS A 44 9.20 3.22 22.59
C HIS A 44 9.71 1.91 23.20
N ILE A 45 10.71 1.29 22.56
CA ILE A 45 11.37 0.07 23.05
C ILE A 45 12.89 0.25 22.86
N ASP A 46 13.67 0.04 23.92
CA ASP A 46 15.13 0.05 23.89
C ASP A 46 15.76 1.30 23.24
N GLY A 47 15.18 2.48 23.48
CA GLY A 47 15.65 3.73 22.91
C GLY A 47 15.08 4.06 21.52
N VAL A 48 14.37 3.13 20.87
CA VAL A 48 13.81 3.32 19.54
C VAL A 48 12.37 3.80 19.63
N LEU A 49 12.09 4.96 19.07
CA LEU A 49 10.73 5.47 18.89
C LEU A 49 10.11 4.90 17.61
N PHE A 50 8.88 4.41 17.68
CA PHE A 50 8.17 3.85 16.53
C PHE A 50 6.65 3.93 16.70
N ASN A 51 5.91 3.70 15.63
CA ASN A 51 4.45 3.52 15.68
C ASN A 51 4.12 2.05 15.99
N GLY A 52 3.75 1.78 17.24
CA GLY A 52 3.28 0.47 17.68
C GLY A 52 1.87 0.19 17.17
N VAL A 53 1.59 -1.07 16.80
CA VAL A 53 0.30 -1.55 16.30
C VAL A 53 -0.34 -2.46 17.35
N ASP A 54 -1.58 -2.17 17.71
CA ASP A 54 -2.40 -3.07 18.55
C ASP A 54 -2.98 -4.20 17.69
N TYR A 55 -2.17 -5.23 17.46
CA TYR A 55 -2.59 -6.39 16.69
C TYR A 55 -3.71 -7.19 17.36
N SER A 56 -3.77 -7.20 18.69
CA SER A 56 -4.83 -7.90 19.43
C SER A 56 -6.19 -7.24 19.20
N GLY A 57 -6.24 -5.92 19.27
CA GLY A 57 -7.44 -5.14 18.98
C GLY A 57 -7.87 -5.24 17.53
N LEU A 58 -6.91 -5.16 16.57
CA LEU A 58 -7.21 -5.32 15.14
C LEU A 58 -7.77 -6.70 14.80
N ARG A 59 -7.28 -7.76 15.44
CA ARG A 59 -7.73 -9.14 15.21
C ARG A 59 -9.23 -9.34 15.43
N ILE A 60 -9.81 -8.61 16.38
CA ILE A 60 -11.23 -8.71 16.74
C ILE A 60 -12.08 -7.57 16.17
N ASP A 61 -11.47 -6.61 15.47
CA ASP A 61 -12.18 -5.48 14.89
C ASP A 61 -12.86 -5.89 13.57
N GLY A 62 -14.19 -5.92 13.58
CA GLY A 62 -15.00 -6.28 12.40
C GLY A 62 -14.76 -5.35 11.20
N THR A 63 -14.32 -4.10 11.42
CA THR A 63 -13.97 -3.15 10.35
C THR A 63 -12.76 -3.64 9.57
N PHE A 64 -11.77 -4.26 10.24
CA PHE A 64 -10.59 -4.82 9.58
C PHE A 64 -10.98 -5.99 8.65
N SER A 65 -11.82 -6.91 9.14
CA SER A 65 -12.32 -8.02 8.32
C SER A 65 -13.14 -7.53 7.12
N LYS A 66 -13.97 -6.50 7.33
CA LYS A 66 -14.74 -5.85 6.24
C LYS A 66 -13.82 -5.23 5.19
N LEU A 67 -12.78 -4.50 5.60
CA LEU A 67 -11.79 -3.92 4.70
C LEU A 67 -11.12 -4.98 3.82
N VAL A 68 -10.64 -6.08 4.42
CA VAL A 68 -9.99 -7.18 3.71
C VAL A 68 -10.96 -7.84 2.71
N ASN A 69 -12.22 -8.05 3.09
CA ASN A 69 -13.23 -8.60 2.19
C ASN A 69 -13.56 -7.66 1.03
N ASN A 70 -13.60 -6.35 1.25
CA ASN A 70 -13.80 -5.36 0.21
C ASN A 70 -12.63 -5.32 -0.78
N LEU A 71 -11.39 -5.47 -0.31
CA LEU A 71 -10.21 -5.58 -1.18
C LEU A 71 -10.30 -6.83 -2.08
N ALA A 72 -10.78 -7.95 -1.55
CA ALA A 72 -10.93 -9.18 -2.31
C ALA A 72 -11.90 -9.03 -3.50
N LEU A 73 -12.86 -8.12 -3.41
CA LEU A 73 -13.87 -7.87 -4.46
C LEU A 73 -13.49 -6.72 -5.41
N TYR A 74 -12.49 -5.91 -5.07
CA TYR A 74 -12.13 -4.72 -5.84
C TYR A 74 -11.22 -5.06 -7.01
N SER A 75 -11.61 -4.66 -8.23
CA SER A 75 -10.79 -4.83 -9.44
C SER A 75 -9.76 -3.71 -9.59
N PRO A 76 -8.45 -3.99 -9.41
CA PRO A 76 -7.40 -2.98 -9.52
C PRO A 76 -7.19 -2.46 -10.94
N GLU A 77 -7.72 -3.13 -11.97
CA GLU A 77 -7.72 -2.65 -13.37
C GLU A 77 -8.52 -1.35 -13.55
N SER A 78 -9.39 -1.04 -12.58
CA SER A 78 -10.13 0.22 -12.54
C SER A 78 -9.25 1.44 -12.31
N LEU A 79 -8.07 1.26 -11.69
CA LEU A 79 -7.11 2.32 -11.42
C LEU A 79 -6.45 2.80 -12.71
N LYS A 80 -6.48 4.11 -12.96
CA LYS A 80 -6.05 4.70 -14.24
C LYS A 80 -4.68 5.35 -14.14
N SER A 81 -4.47 6.24 -13.16
CA SER A 81 -3.22 6.97 -13.05
C SER A 81 -2.13 6.18 -12.31
N HIS A 82 -0.89 6.60 -12.50
CA HIS A 82 0.26 6.08 -11.75
C HIS A 82 0.08 6.31 -10.25
N GLU A 83 -0.38 7.49 -9.86
CA GLU A 83 -0.59 7.90 -8.47
C GLU A 83 -1.70 7.09 -7.80
N GLU A 84 -2.79 6.77 -8.52
CA GLU A 84 -3.85 5.89 -8.02
C GLU A 84 -3.31 4.49 -7.74
N LYS A 85 -2.56 3.92 -8.68
CA LYS A 85 -1.95 2.59 -8.53
C LYS A 85 -0.94 2.56 -7.38
N LEU A 86 -0.09 3.59 -7.28
CA LEU A 86 0.94 3.67 -6.26
C LEU A 86 0.32 3.76 -4.87
N ALA A 87 -0.62 4.69 -4.65
CA ALA A 87 -1.32 4.85 -3.38
C ALA A 87 -2.10 3.59 -3.00
N PHE A 88 -2.82 2.98 -3.95
CA PHE A 88 -3.57 1.76 -3.73
C PHE A 88 -2.68 0.61 -3.26
N TRP A 89 -1.62 0.31 -4.01
CA TRP A 89 -0.77 -0.85 -3.71
C TRP A 89 0.09 -0.68 -2.46
N ILE A 90 0.47 0.55 -2.09
CA ILE A 90 1.11 0.83 -0.79
C ILE A 90 0.14 0.53 0.34
N ASN A 91 -1.11 1.00 0.28
CA ASN A 91 -2.12 0.68 1.30
C ASN A 91 -2.40 -0.81 1.38
N VAL A 92 -2.57 -1.50 0.24
CA VAL A 92 -2.80 -2.96 0.19
C VAL A 92 -1.65 -3.71 0.84
N TYR A 93 -0.40 -3.35 0.51
CA TYR A 93 0.78 -3.97 1.13
C TYR A 93 0.74 -3.83 2.66
N ASN A 94 0.48 -2.61 3.15
CA ASN A 94 0.44 -2.33 4.57
C ASN A 94 -0.73 -3.04 5.28
N VAL A 95 -1.91 -3.07 4.68
CA VAL A 95 -3.06 -3.86 5.19
C VAL A 95 -2.69 -5.34 5.28
N PHE A 96 -2.05 -5.90 4.25
CA PHE A 96 -1.68 -7.31 4.22
C PHE A 96 -0.51 -7.65 5.15
N ALA A 97 0.44 -6.73 5.34
CA ALA A 97 1.50 -6.90 6.35
C ALA A 97 0.91 -6.98 7.77
N VAL A 98 -0.05 -6.10 8.08
CA VAL A 98 -0.79 -6.13 9.34
C VAL A 98 -1.64 -7.40 9.45
N LYS A 99 -2.32 -7.80 8.36
CA LYS A 99 -3.15 -9.02 8.32
C LYS A 99 -2.33 -10.27 8.65
N ILE A 100 -1.15 -10.43 8.08
CA ILE A 100 -0.29 -11.59 8.39
C ILE A 100 -0.03 -11.69 9.90
N VAL A 101 0.26 -10.58 10.56
CA VAL A 101 0.50 -10.58 12.00
C VAL A 101 -0.78 -10.86 12.79
N THR A 102 -1.90 -10.22 12.43
CA THR A 102 -3.19 -10.42 13.13
C THR A 102 -3.72 -11.83 13.00
N ASP A 103 -3.59 -12.45 11.82
CA ASP A 103 -4.04 -13.83 11.58
C ASP A 103 -3.24 -14.87 12.39
N ASN A 104 -1.99 -14.55 12.73
CA ASN A 104 -1.08 -15.45 13.44
C ASN A 104 -0.81 -15.00 14.90
N TYR A 105 -1.50 -13.98 15.38
CA TYR A 105 -1.30 -13.44 16.72
C TYR A 105 -1.75 -14.43 17.82
N PRO A 106 -0.95 -14.60 18.91
CA PRO A 106 0.30 -13.93 19.21
C PRO A 106 1.52 -14.56 18.54
N VAL A 107 2.40 -13.72 17.98
CA VAL A 107 3.71 -14.13 17.46
C VAL A 107 4.80 -13.22 17.99
N GLN A 108 6.01 -13.73 18.24
CA GLN A 108 7.14 -12.92 18.69
C GLN A 108 7.77 -12.13 17.53
N SER A 109 7.76 -12.71 16.33
CA SER A 109 8.26 -12.08 15.12
C SER A 109 7.42 -12.47 13.92
N ILE A 110 7.21 -11.53 12.99
CA ILE A 110 6.55 -11.84 11.71
C ILE A 110 7.31 -12.95 10.94
N LYS A 111 8.63 -13.09 11.15
CA LYS A 111 9.46 -14.12 10.51
C LYS A 111 9.07 -15.53 10.94
N ASP A 112 8.46 -15.71 12.11
CA ASP A 112 8.04 -17.01 12.63
C ASP A 112 6.83 -17.57 11.87
N VAL A 113 6.07 -16.70 11.18
CA VAL A 113 4.87 -17.09 10.42
C VAL A 113 5.22 -17.95 9.20
N GLY A 114 6.38 -17.76 8.57
CA GLY A 114 6.77 -18.49 7.35
C GLY A 114 7.18 -19.95 7.58
N GLY A 115 7.53 -20.34 8.81
CA GLY A 115 8.07 -21.66 9.13
C GLY A 115 9.46 -21.91 8.54
N LEU A 116 9.92 -23.18 8.63
CA LEU A 116 11.29 -23.57 8.26
C LEU A 116 11.60 -23.49 6.77
N PHE A 117 10.60 -23.60 5.90
CA PHE A 117 10.81 -23.78 4.46
C PHE A 117 10.31 -22.63 3.58
N LYS A 118 9.53 -21.69 4.13
CA LYS A 118 8.94 -20.63 3.34
C LYS A 118 9.00 -19.30 4.08
N SER A 119 9.66 -18.33 3.45
CA SER A 119 9.67 -16.96 3.97
C SER A 119 8.26 -16.38 4.07
N VAL A 120 7.96 -15.69 5.17
CA VAL A 120 6.68 -15.00 5.37
C VAL A 120 6.31 -14.07 4.21
N TRP A 121 7.31 -13.46 3.57
CA TRP A 121 7.12 -12.57 2.42
C TRP A 121 6.55 -13.27 1.18
N LYS A 122 6.71 -14.60 1.07
CA LYS A 122 6.29 -15.43 -0.06
C LYS A 122 5.02 -16.22 0.18
N ILE A 123 4.46 -16.21 1.39
CA ILE A 123 3.13 -16.79 1.64
C ILE A 123 2.05 -15.86 1.11
N LYS A 124 0.87 -16.40 0.78
CA LYS A 124 -0.26 -15.58 0.36
C LYS A 124 -0.78 -14.77 1.55
N ALA A 125 -0.76 -13.45 1.40
CA ALA A 125 -1.11 -12.48 2.43
C ALA A 125 -2.58 -12.08 2.36
N GLY A 126 -3.15 -12.04 1.17
CA GLY A 126 -4.54 -11.66 0.95
C GLY A 126 -4.96 -11.74 -0.52
N VAL A 127 -6.19 -11.33 -0.78
CA VAL A 127 -6.83 -11.34 -2.10
C VAL A 127 -7.18 -9.92 -2.52
N VAL A 128 -6.92 -9.57 -3.77
CA VAL A 128 -7.39 -8.33 -4.43
C VAL A 128 -8.02 -8.71 -5.75
N GLY A 129 -9.27 -8.32 -5.98
CA GLY A 129 -9.97 -8.59 -7.24
C GLY A 129 -10.02 -10.08 -7.61
N GLY A 130 -10.17 -10.96 -6.62
CA GLY A 130 -10.18 -12.40 -6.82
C GLY A 130 -8.80 -13.06 -6.99
N MET A 131 -7.70 -12.29 -7.03
CA MET A 131 -6.33 -12.80 -7.17
C MET A 131 -5.59 -12.77 -5.83
N GLU A 132 -4.92 -13.88 -5.48
CA GLU A 132 -4.10 -13.97 -4.29
C GLU A 132 -2.73 -13.31 -4.49
N TYR A 133 -2.30 -12.54 -3.48
CA TYR A 133 -1.00 -11.88 -3.46
C TYR A 133 -0.22 -12.20 -2.19
N SER A 134 1.10 -12.37 -2.34
CA SER A 134 2.06 -12.29 -1.25
C SER A 134 2.64 -10.87 -1.16
N LEU A 135 3.25 -10.53 -0.01
CA LEU A 135 3.96 -9.25 0.12
C LEU A 135 5.07 -9.13 -0.91
N ASN A 136 5.81 -10.22 -1.16
CA ASN A 136 6.88 -10.26 -2.16
C ASN A 136 6.37 -9.96 -3.59
N GLU A 137 5.19 -10.46 -3.97
CA GLU A 137 4.61 -10.17 -5.28
C GLU A 137 4.21 -8.69 -5.39
N ILE A 138 3.57 -8.13 -4.36
CA ILE A 138 3.20 -6.70 -4.37
C ILE A 138 4.44 -5.81 -4.43
N GLU A 139 5.45 -6.08 -3.62
CA GLU A 139 6.67 -5.28 -3.57
C GLU A 139 7.48 -5.38 -4.87
N HIS A 140 7.87 -6.60 -5.26
CA HIS A 140 8.82 -6.78 -6.36
C HIS A 140 8.19 -6.79 -7.75
N GLN A 141 6.94 -7.20 -7.91
CA GLN A 141 6.31 -7.31 -9.22
C GLN A 141 5.40 -6.13 -9.55
N ILE A 142 4.98 -5.34 -8.53
CA ILE A 142 4.10 -4.19 -8.72
C ILE A 142 4.80 -2.89 -8.32
N LEU A 143 5.05 -2.68 -7.01
CA LEU A 143 5.52 -1.38 -6.49
C LEU A 143 6.90 -0.99 -7.03
N ARG A 144 7.90 -1.87 -6.97
CA ARG A 144 9.25 -1.58 -7.48
C ARG A 144 9.27 -1.30 -9.00
N LYS A 145 8.36 -1.93 -9.76
CA LYS A 145 8.19 -1.64 -11.20
C LYS A 145 7.62 -0.25 -11.48
N MET A 146 7.05 0.40 -10.49
CA MET A 146 6.61 1.80 -10.61
C MET A 146 7.78 2.79 -10.52
N ARG A 147 8.99 2.32 -10.19
CA ARG A 147 10.25 3.09 -10.20
C ARG A 147 10.26 4.31 -9.29
N ASP A 148 9.62 4.21 -8.14
CA ASP A 148 9.67 5.22 -7.10
C ASP A 148 10.33 4.62 -5.84
N PRO A 149 11.63 4.90 -5.58
CA PRO A 149 12.35 4.30 -4.45
C PRO A 149 11.79 4.74 -3.08
N ARG A 150 10.99 5.80 -3.02
CA ARG A 150 10.37 6.28 -1.78
C ARG A 150 9.37 5.26 -1.19
N ILE A 151 8.93 4.29 -1.99
CA ILE A 151 8.09 3.17 -1.50
C ILE A 151 8.74 2.46 -0.31
N HIS A 152 10.07 2.33 -0.30
CA HIS A 152 10.80 1.66 0.77
C HIS A 152 10.73 2.36 2.13
N ALA A 153 10.28 3.63 2.18
CA ALA A 153 9.95 4.35 3.40
C ALA A 153 8.44 4.34 3.73
N ALA A 154 7.60 3.77 2.86
CA ALA A 154 6.14 3.78 2.96
C ALA A 154 5.53 2.41 3.24
N ILE A 155 6.18 1.32 2.80
CA ILE A 155 5.75 -0.06 3.09
C ILE A 155 6.42 -0.58 4.37
N VAL A 156 5.70 -1.43 5.12
CA VAL A 156 6.15 -1.87 6.45
C VAL A 156 6.40 -3.36 6.50
N CYS A 157 7.39 -3.77 7.29
CA CYS A 157 7.74 -5.18 7.49
C CYS A 157 7.46 -5.70 8.91
N ALA A 158 6.66 -4.98 9.69
CA ALA A 158 6.34 -5.29 11.08
C ALA A 158 7.58 -5.54 11.98
N SER A 159 8.68 -4.82 11.72
CA SER A 159 9.91 -4.84 12.51
C SER A 159 10.27 -3.44 12.97
N ILE A 160 10.84 -3.32 14.19
CA ILE A 160 11.24 -2.04 14.78
C ILE A 160 12.26 -1.29 13.90
N SER A 161 13.14 -2.00 13.19
CA SER A 161 14.15 -1.40 12.31
C SER A 161 13.62 -0.90 10.96
N CYS A 162 12.39 -1.27 10.61
CA CYS A 162 11.74 -0.83 9.37
C CYS A 162 11.09 0.55 9.51
N PRO A 163 10.69 1.18 8.39
CA PRO A 163 9.82 2.34 8.42
C PRO A 163 8.54 2.06 9.20
N ASP A 164 8.04 3.07 9.88
CA ASP A 164 6.82 2.96 10.67
C ASP A 164 5.57 2.93 9.79
N LEU A 165 4.58 2.12 10.21
CA LEU A 165 3.25 2.19 9.64
C LEU A 165 2.74 3.63 9.72
N SER A 166 2.29 4.16 8.58
CA SER A 166 1.70 5.50 8.53
C SER A 166 0.41 5.53 9.35
N LYS A 167 0.16 6.65 10.02
CA LYS A 167 -1.16 6.93 10.63
C LYS A 167 -2.16 7.45 9.62
N ASP A 168 -1.68 7.90 8.45
CA ASP A 168 -2.49 8.41 7.37
C ASP A 168 -2.56 7.40 6.22
N VAL A 169 -3.72 7.32 5.61
CA VAL A 169 -3.94 6.56 4.37
C VAL A 169 -3.24 7.27 3.21
N PHE A 170 -2.56 6.50 2.37
CA PHE A 170 -2.00 7.04 1.13
C PHE A 170 -3.13 7.27 0.11
N ASN A 171 -3.11 8.44 -0.53
CA ASN A 171 -4.10 8.82 -1.54
C ASN A 171 -3.42 9.41 -2.79
N SER A 172 -4.04 9.24 -3.94
CA SER A 172 -3.45 9.64 -5.24
C SER A 172 -3.15 11.13 -5.35
N LYS A 173 -3.97 11.96 -4.70
CA LYS A 173 -3.84 13.43 -4.77
C LYS A 173 -2.56 13.93 -4.07
N ASP A 174 -2.24 13.31 -2.93
CA ASP A 174 -1.14 13.76 -2.06
C ASP A 174 0.05 12.78 -2.04
N ILE A 175 0.03 11.71 -2.85
CA ILE A 175 1.00 10.61 -2.77
C ILE A 175 2.45 11.07 -2.77
N ASN A 176 2.81 12.01 -3.64
CA ASN A 176 4.18 12.52 -3.70
C ASN A 176 4.61 13.21 -2.39
N LYS A 177 3.73 14.03 -1.83
CA LYS A 177 3.94 14.73 -0.56
C LYS A 177 4.03 13.75 0.61
N GLN A 178 3.17 12.71 0.59
CA GLN A 178 3.16 11.68 1.61
C GLN A 178 4.45 10.85 1.56
N LEU A 179 4.91 10.46 0.37
CA LEU A 179 6.16 9.72 0.20
C LEU A 179 7.38 10.53 0.62
N ASP A 180 7.47 11.80 0.22
CA ASP A 180 8.55 12.70 0.66
C ASP A 180 8.58 12.85 2.19
N SER A 181 7.41 12.98 2.80
CA SER A 181 7.28 13.05 4.26
C SER A 181 7.75 11.76 4.93
N LYS A 182 7.38 10.59 4.40
CA LYS A 182 7.78 9.29 4.95
C LYS A 182 9.30 9.09 4.88
N VAL A 183 9.93 9.46 3.77
CA VAL A 183 11.40 9.41 3.63
C VAL A 183 12.06 10.32 4.66
N LYS A 184 11.59 11.56 4.81
CA LYS A 184 12.14 12.52 5.79
C LYS A 184 12.02 12.00 7.22
N ILE A 185 10.84 11.48 7.60
CA ILE A 185 10.59 10.92 8.93
C ILE A 185 11.50 9.72 9.18
N PHE A 186 11.64 8.83 8.21
CA PHE A 186 12.49 7.64 8.33
C PHE A 186 13.96 8.02 8.51
N LEU A 187 14.49 8.91 7.66
CA LEU A 187 15.89 9.37 7.74
C LEU A 187 16.17 10.18 9.02
N ALA A 188 15.19 10.91 9.53
CA ALA A 188 15.34 11.71 10.75
C ALA A 188 15.42 10.83 12.02
N ASN A 189 15.05 9.54 11.95
CA ASN A 189 15.16 8.62 13.08
C ASN A 189 16.57 7.97 13.11
N PRO A 190 17.47 8.34 14.03
CA PRO A 190 18.86 7.87 14.05
C PRO A 190 18.99 6.38 14.35
N GLU A 191 17.97 5.76 14.95
CA GLU A 191 17.98 4.34 15.27
C GLU A 191 17.39 3.46 14.16
N LYS A 192 16.87 4.08 13.08
CA LYS A 192 16.24 3.37 11.95
C LYS A 192 16.82 3.75 10.60
N GLY A 193 16.77 5.04 10.25
CA GLY A 193 17.03 5.54 8.91
C GLY A 193 18.47 5.98 8.70
N MET A 194 18.89 7.02 9.43
CA MET A 194 20.22 7.61 9.25
C MET A 194 20.78 8.15 10.57
N LYS A 195 22.02 7.76 10.89
CA LYS A 195 22.78 8.30 12.04
C LYS A 195 24.05 8.96 11.56
N ILE A 196 24.29 10.19 12.00
CA ILE A 196 25.49 10.97 11.70
C ILE A 196 26.44 10.92 12.92
N ASP A 197 27.69 10.51 12.68
CA ASP A 197 28.79 10.62 13.63
C ASP A 197 29.72 11.75 13.16
N PRO A 198 29.56 12.97 13.71
CA PRO A 198 30.35 14.13 13.27
C PRO A 198 31.84 14.00 13.69
N HIS A 199 32.14 13.32 14.78
CA HIS A 199 33.52 13.12 15.26
C HIS A 199 34.28 12.12 14.39
N GLY A 200 33.64 11.00 14.02
CA GLY A 200 34.18 10.00 13.11
C GLY A 200 34.01 10.36 11.63
N LYS A 201 33.34 11.47 11.31
CA LYS A 201 32.99 11.86 9.93
C LYS A 201 32.32 10.74 9.16
N ARG A 202 31.39 10.04 9.80
CA ARG A 202 30.69 8.87 9.25
C ARG A 202 29.18 9.07 9.24
N ILE A 203 28.55 8.48 8.25
CA ILE A 203 27.10 8.37 8.14
C ILE A 203 26.76 6.88 8.14
N PHE A 204 25.84 6.48 9.00
CA PHE A 204 25.27 5.14 9.03
C PHE A 204 23.87 5.22 8.43
N LEU A 205 23.59 4.40 7.44
CA LEU A 205 22.30 4.31 6.80
C LEU A 205 21.64 2.97 7.10
N SER A 206 20.31 2.95 7.06
CA SER A 206 19.54 1.70 7.10
C SER A 206 20.00 0.73 6.00
N LEU A 207 20.02 -0.56 6.33
CA LEU A 207 20.30 -1.61 5.33
C LEU A 207 19.30 -1.66 4.17
N ILE A 208 18.16 -0.99 4.29
CA ILE A 208 17.20 -0.82 3.18
C ILE A 208 17.88 -0.19 1.97
N PHE A 209 18.80 0.77 2.18
CA PHE A 209 19.54 1.43 1.09
C PHE A 209 20.53 0.50 0.39
N ASP A 210 21.06 -0.50 1.09
CA ASP A 210 21.93 -1.54 0.55
C ASP A 210 21.11 -2.62 -0.18
N TRP A 211 20.07 -3.14 0.47
CA TRP A 211 19.22 -4.20 -0.11
C TRP A 211 18.50 -3.79 -1.38
N PHE A 212 18.15 -2.50 -1.51
CA PHE A 212 17.41 -1.94 -2.64
C PHE A 212 18.19 -0.88 -3.42
N GLU A 213 19.53 -0.95 -3.37
CA GLU A 213 20.44 0.02 -4.04
C GLU A 213 20.04 0.30 -5.48
N GLU A 214 19.68 -0.74 -6.24
CA GLU A 214 19.28 -0.61 -7.64
C GLU A 214 18.07 0.31 -7.84
N ASP A 215 17.14 0.33 -6.90
CA ASP A 215 15.95 1.19 -7.00
C ASP A 215 16.32 2.66 -6.78
N PHE A 216 17.33 2.95 -5.95
CA PHE A 216 17.81 4.30 -5.67
C PHE A 216 18.69 4.88 -6.79
N LYS A 217 19.31 4.06 -7.64
CA LYS A 217 20.13 4.49 -8.78
C LYS A 217 19.36 5.38 -9.77
N ILE A 218 18.04 5.17 -9.88
CA ILE A 218 17.14 5.99 -10.72
C ILE A 218 17.13 7.46 -10.27
N SER A 219 17.32 7.71 -8.97
CA SER A 219 17.32 9.06 -8.36
C SER A 219 18.71 9.60 -8.07
N GLY A 220 19.75 9.02 -8.68
CA GLY A 220 21.14 9.48 -8.52
C GLY A 220 21.98 8.64 -7.57
N GLY A 221 21.42 7.54 -7.02
CA GLY A 221 22.11 6.67 -6.07
C GLY A 221 21.93 7.08 -4.61
N VAL A 222 22.60 6.38 -3.72
CA VAL A 222 22.56 6.62 -2.27
C VAL A 222 23.75 7.44 -1.82
N LEU A 223 24.89 7.31 -2.50
CA LEU A 223 26.15 8.06 -2.28
C LEU A 223 26.85 8.31 -3.59
#